data_28b35a4491d8400616e19261bf71f232
#
_entry.id   28b35a4491d8400616e19261bf71f232
#
_cell.length_a   1.000
_cell.length_b   1.000
_cell.length_c   1.000
_cell.angle_alpha   90.00
_cell.angle_beta   90.00
_cell.angle_gamma   90.00
#
_symmetry.space_group_name_H-M   'P 1'
#
loop_
_entity.id
_entity.type
_entity.pdbx_description
1 polymer ?
#
loop_
_entity_poly.entity_id
_entity_poly.type
_entity_poly.pdbx_seq_one_letter_code
_entity_poly.pdbx_strand_id
1 'polypeptide(L)'
;MSAPRPVHFPAVVAGALVTLAVAVPTALLAQILDDAGSVDDDSPWLLGAFAVILFSMAVGGFVAANRRPDAPLTNSAAASLLAYLIVQVVGIVRLLATDGDVAWVAIPFFALLAAAAGMTGGLVADHRARTPKRRPRPSETSAER
;
A
#
# COMPACT_ATOMS: atom_id res chain seq x y z
N MET A 1 -4.19 29.16 9.71
CA MET A 1 -4.62 27.75 9.56
C MET A 1 -4.59 27.43 8.08
N SER A 2 -3.62 26.59 7.63
CA SER A 2 -3.55 26.20 6.22
C SER A 2 -4.76 25.29 5.89
N ALA A 3 -5.47 25.60 4.80
CA ALA A 3 -6.55 24.78 4.31
C ALA A 3 -6.08 23.32 4.12
N PRO A 4 -6.92 22.31 4.42
CA PRO A 4 -6.57 20.91 4.18
C PRO A 4 -6.25 20.74 2.69
N ARG A 5 -5.03 20.27 2.40
CA ARG A 5 -4.58 20.07 1.03
C ARG A 5 -5.39 18.93 0.40
N PRO A 6 -5.97 19.13 -0.77
CA PRO A 6 -6.86 18.13 -1.37
C PRO A 6 -6.08 16.85 -1.73
N VAL A 7 -6.74 15.70 -1.52
CA VAL A 7 -6.26 14.41 -1.99
C VAL A 7 -6.05 14.47 -3.51
N HIS A 8 -4.86 14.09 -3.97
CA HIS A 8 -4.55 14.13 -5.40
C HIS A 8 -4.88 12.79 -6.06
N PHE A 9 -6.04 12.70 -6.68
CA PHE A 9 -6.60 11.46 -7.22
C PHE A 9 -5.63 10.67 -8.14
N PRO A 10 -4.90 11.27 -9.11
CA PRO A 10 -3.95 10.52 -9.94
C PRO A 10 -2.80 9.90 -9.14
N ALA A 11 -2.35 10.52 -8.05
CA ALA A 11 -1.31 9.96 -7.19
C ALA A 11 -1.85 8.76 -6.39
N VAL A 12 -3.08 8.89 -5.86
CA VAL A 12 -3.80 7.85 -5.15
C VAL A 12 -4.03 6.62 -6.03
N VAL A 13 -4.55 6.83 -7.24
CA VAL A 13 -4.79 5.74 -8.21
C VAL A 13 -3.48 5.03 -8.56
N ALA A 14 -2.40 5.77 -8.80
CA ALA A 14 -1.12 5.15 -9.12
C ALA A 14 -0.57 4.30 -7.97
N GLY A 15 -0.67 4.79 -6.72
CA GLY A 15 -0.30 4.00 -5.55
C GLY A 15 -1.18 2.76 -5.39
N ALA A 16 -2.49 2.91 -5.55
CA ALA A 16 -3.45 1.79 -5.49
C ALA A 16 -3.14 0.72 -6.55
N LEU A 17 -2.85 1.11 -7.79
CA LEU A 17 -2.48 0.17 -8.86
C LEU A 17 -1.21 -0.61 -8.52
N VAL A 18 -0.20 0.02 -7.96
CA VAL A 18 1.02 -0.66 -7.50
C VAL A 18 0.71 -1.67 -6.40
N THR A 19 -0.11 -1.28 -5.42
CA THR A 19 -0.59 -2.20 -4.38
C THR A 19 -1.31 -3.39 -4.98
N LEU A 20 -2.29 -3.16 -5.86
CA LEU A 20 -3.11 -4.20 -6.49
C LEU A 20 -2.28 -5.15 -7.34
N ALA A 21 -1.26 -4.66 -8.05
CA ALA A 21 -0.38 -5.48 -8.88
C ALA A 21 0.36 -6.58 -8.09
N VAL A 22 0.56 -6.40 -6.79
CA VAL A 22 1.17 -7.39 -5.90
C VAL A 22 0.12 -8.09 -5.04
N ALA A 23 -0.80 -7.34 -4.45
CA ALA A 23 -1.80 -7.89 -3.52
C ALA A 23 -2.75 -8.87 -4.21
N VAL A 24 -3.22 -8.58 -5.43
CA VAL A 24 -4.17 -9.45 -6.13
C VAL A 24 -3.57 -10.81 -6.49
N PRO A 25 -2.40 -10.91 -7.14
CA PRO A 25 -1.78 -12.22 -7.39
C PRO A 25 -1.49 -13.00 -6.10
N THR A 26 -1.03 -12.31 -5.05
CA THR A 26 -0.76 -12.94 -3.76
C THR A 26 -2.03 -13.52 -3.12
N ALA A 27 -3.12 -12.75 -3.13
CA ALA A 27 -4.40 -13.18 -2.60
C ALA A 27 -5.00 -14.35 -3.40
N LEU A 28 -4.90 -14.29 -4.74
CA LEU A 28 -5.36 -15.38 -5.61
C LEU A 28 -4.56 -16.66 -5.39
N LEU A 29 -3.23 -16.54 -5.25
CA LEU A 29 -2.37 -17.69 -4.97
C LEU A 29 -2.72 -18.33 -3.62
N ALA A 30 -2.86 -17.50 -2.57
CA ALA A 30 -3.26 -17.98 -1.25
C ALA A 30 -4.59 -18.74 -1.32
N GLN A 31 -5.56 -18.21 -2.06
CA GLN A 31 -6.86 -18.82 -2.23
C GLN A 31 -6.82 -20.14 -3.02
N ILE A 32 -6.05 -20.22 -4.11
CA ILE A 32 -5.90 -21.46 -4.88
C ILE A 32 -5.28 -22.56 -4.01
N LEU A 33 -4.32 -22.23 -3.16
CA LEU A 33 -3.67 -23.17 -2.25
C LEU A 33 -4.61 -23.65 -1.13
N ASP A 34 -5.46 -22.76 -0.63
CA ASP A 34 -6.50 -23.05 0.34
C ASP A 34 -7.58 -23.97 -0.27
N ASP A 35 -8.15 -23.61 -1.42
CA ASP A 35 -9.14 -24.41 -2.15
C ASP A 35 -8.60 -25.81 -2.56
N ALA A 36 -7.28 -25.92 -2.78
CA ALA A 36 -6.62 -27.20 -3.07
C ALA A 36 -6.34 -28.06 -1.81
N GLY A 37 -6.66 -27.57 -0.62
CA GLY A 37 -6.33 -28.24 0.65
C GLY A 37 -4.84 -28.41 0.89
N SER A 38 -4.02 -27.59 0.23
CA SER A 38 -2.55 -27.63 0.32
C SER A 38 -2.01 -26.83 1.49
N VAL A 39 -2.84 -26.05 2.15
CA VAL A 39 -2.48 -25.15 3.25
C VAL A 39 -3.54 -25.23 4.32
N ASP A 40 -3.12 -25.59 5.54
CA ASP A 40 -4.00 -25.58 6.72
C ASP A 40 -4.20 -24.13 7.21
N ASP A 41 -5.32 -23.87 7.90
CA ASP A 41 -5.67 -22.56 8.46
C ASP A 41 -4.59 -21.98 9.37
N ASP A 42 -3.82 -22.83 10.05
CA ASP A 42 -2.69 -22.44 10.93
C ASP A 42 -1.36 -22.33 10.20
N SER A 43 -1.33 -22.40 8.89
CA SER A 43 -0.10 -22.44 8.13
C SER A 43 0.66 -21.08 8.19
N PRO A 44 1.99 -21.09 8.46
CA PRO A 44 2.82 -19.91 8.39
C PRO A 44 2.80 -19.21 7.03
N TRP A 45 2.41 -19.93 5.97
CA TRP A 45 2.26 -19.41 4.62
C TRP A 45 1.20 -18.30 4.55
N LEU A 46 0.08 -18.44 5.25
CA LEU A 46 -0.98 -17.43 5.28
C LEU A 46 -0.49 -16.13 5.92
N LEU A 47 0.30 -16.23 6.98
CA LEU A 47 0.97 -15.06 7.59
C LEU A 47 1.96 -14.40 6.62
N GLY A 48 2.70 -15.22 5.86
CA GLY A 48 3.61 -14.72 4.81
C GLY A 48 2.87 -13.97 3.71
N ALA A 49 1.79 -14.54 3.19
CA ALA A 49 0.95 -13.91 2.18
C ALA A 49 0.35 -12.58 2.70
N PHE A 50 -0.14 -12.57 3.94
CA PHE A 50 -0.65 -11.38 4.59
C PHE A 50 0.43 -10.29 4.74
N ALA A 51 1.64 -10.66 5.16
CA ALA A 51 2.78 -9.75 5.28
C ALA A 51 3.15 -9.14 3.91
N VAL A 52 3.14 -9.93 2.83
CA VAL A 52 3.39 -9.44 1.46
C VAL A 52 2.32 -8.44 1.04
N ILE A 53 1.05 -8.70 1.36
CA ILE A 53 -0.06 -7.76 1.07
C ILE A 53 0.14 -6.45 1.83
N LEU A 54 0.43 -6.48 3.12
CA LEU A 54 0.71 -5.28 3.91
C LEU A 54 1.93 -4.50 3.37
N PHE A 55 2.99 -5.22 3.01
CA PHE A 55 4.16 -4.60 2.40
C PHE A 55 3.83 -3.93 1.06
N SER A 56 3.00 -4.56 0.22
CA SER A 56 2.54 -3.97 -1.03
C SER A 56 1.77 -2.67 -0.82
N MET A 57 0.98 -2.57 0.26
CA MET A 57 0.28 -1.35 0.66
C MET A 57 1.26 -0.24 1.07
N ALA A 58 2.34 -0.57 1.78
CA ALA A 58 3.39 0.39 2.10
C ALA A 58 4.12 0.88 0.84
N VAL A 59 4.43 -0.01 -0.11
CA VAL A 59 5.05 0.36 -1.39
C VAL A 59 4.12 1.23 -2.23
N GLY A 60 2.84 0.91 -2.33
CA GLY A 60 1.85 1.73 -3.01
C GLY A 60 1.68 3.10 -2.36
N GLY A 61 1.64 3.15 -1.02
CA GLY A 61 1.63 4.39 -0.25
C GLY A 61 2.87 5.25 -0.52
N PHE A 62 4.06 4.64 -0.56
CA PHE A 62 5.30 5.31 -0.94
C PHE A 62 5.23 5.93 -2.35
N VAL A 63 4.70 5.20 -3.33
CA VAL A 63 4.53 5.70 -4.71
C VAL A 63 3.57 6.88 -4.75
N ALA A 64 2.44 6.81 -4.03
CA ALA A 64 1.48 7.90 -3.95
C ALA A 64 2.11 9.17 -3.32
N ALA A 65 2.87 9.01 -2.22
CA ALA A 65 3.57 10.10 -1.54
C ALA A 65 4.63 10.76 -2.42
N ASN A 66 5.45 9.98 -3.13
CA ASN A 66 6.49 10.52 -4.02
C ASN A 66 5.92 11.33 -5.19
N ARG A 67 4.70 11.02 -5.63
CA ARG A 67 4.02 11.80 -6.68
C ARG A 67 3.47 13.13 -6.19
N ARG A 68 3.22 13.24 -4.88
CA ARG A 68 2.70 14.47 -4.24
C ARG A 68 3.28 14.64 -2.84
N PRO A 69 4.48 15.20 -2.77
CA PRO A 69 5.17 15.43 -1.50
C PRO A 69 4.49 16.48 -0.60
N ASP A 70 3.53 17.25 -1.13
CA ASP A 70 2.78 18.26 -0.35
C ASP A 70 1.85 17.65 0.70
N ALA A 71 1.33 16.42 0.48
CA ALA A 71 0.45 15.71 1.41
C ALA A 71 0.76 14.21 1.40
N PRO A 72 1.98 13.81 1.82
CA PRO A 72 2.46 12.45 1.65
C PRO A 72 1.61 11.43 2.39
N LEU A 73 1.28 11.68 3.66
CA LEU A 73 0.52 10.75 4.50
C LEU A 73 -0.93 10.56 4.02
N THR A 74 -1.59 11.67 3.64
CA THR A 74 -2.98 11.62 3.19
C THR A 74 -3.11 10.84 1.87
N ASN A 75 -2.22 11.10 0.90
CA ASN A 75 -2.24 10.40 -0.37
C ASN A 75 -1.86 8.92 -0.22
N SER A 76 -0.93 8.59 0.69
CA SER A 76 -0.53 7.21 0.99
C SER A 76 -1.66 6.41 1.61
N ALA A 77 -2.30 6.96 2.65
CA ALA A 77 -3.43 6.32 3.31
C ALA A 77 -4.59 6.12 2.32
N ALA A 78 -4.92 7.16 1.53
CA ALA A 78 -5.98 7.08 0.53
C ALA A 78 -5.67 6.02 -0.56
N ALA A 79 -4.42 5.88 -1.01
CA ALA A 79 -4.03 4.87 -2.00
C ALA A 79 -4.22 3.44 -1.48
N SER A 80 -3.77 3.17 -0.26
CA SER A 80 -3.91 1.84 0.36
C SER A 80 -5.36 1.53 0.72
N LEU A 81 -6.14 2.50 1.19
CA LEU A 81 -7.58 2.34 1.40
C LEU A 81 -8.32 2.06 0.10
N LEU A 82 -8.00 2.76 -0.98
CA LEU A 82 -8.61 2.51 -2.28
C LEU A 82 -8.32 1.09 -2.78
N ALA A 83 -7.06 0.63 -2.69
CA ALA A 83 -6.69 -0.72 -3.05
C ALA A 83 -7.43 -1.76 -2.18
N TYR A 84 -7.47 -1.55 -0.87
CA TYR A 84 -8.20 -2.41 0.07
C TYR A 84 -9.68 -2.49 -0.29
N LEU A 85 -10.35 -1.35 -0.53
CA LEU A 85 -11.78 -1.33 -0.87
C LEU A 85 -12.08 -2.08 -2.17
N ILE A 86 -11.22 -1.97 -3.18
CA ILE A 86 -11.38 -2.72 -4.44
C ILE A 86 -11.33 -4.22 -4.17
N VAL A 87 -10.33 -4.71 -3.42
CA VAL A 87 -10.20 -6.12 -3.06
C VAL A 87 -11.36 -6.58 -2.20
N GLN A 88 -11.78 -5.75 -1.25
CA GLN A 88 -12.89 -6.06 -0.35
C GLN A 88 -14.22 -6.19 -1.09
N VAL A 89 -14.51 -5.30 -2.03
CA VAL A 89 -15.75 -5.40 -2.85
C VAL A 89 -15.76 -6.69 -3.65
N VAL A 90 -14.64 -7.06 -4.28
CA VAL A 90 -14.52 -8.33 -5.03
C VAL A 90 -14.72 -9.53 -4.09
N GLY A 91 -14.10 -9.49 -2.90
CA GLY A 91 -14.27 -10.54 -1.88
C GLY A 91 -15.72 -10.71 -1.40
N ILE A 92 -16.40 -9.59 -1.11
CA ILE A 92 -17.82 -9.61 -0.69
C ILE A 92 -18.71 -10.15 -1.80
N VAL A 93 -18.53 -9.68 -3.04
CA VAL A 93 -19.33 -10.16 -4.19
C VAL A 93 -19.17 -11.67 -4.36
N ARG A 94 -17.93 -12.18 -4.21
CA ARG A 94 -17.69 -13.63 -4.29
C ARG A 94 -18.39 -14.38 -3.15
N LEU A 95 -18.23 -13.93 -1.90
CA LEU A 95 -18.88 -14.57 -0.74
C LEU A 95 -20.39 -14.63 -0.90
N LEU A 96 -21.02 -13.55 -1.34
CA LEU A 96 -22.46 -13.50 -1.59
C LEU A 96 -22.88 -14.44 -2.74
N ALA A 97 -22.02 -14.64 -3.74
CA ALA A 97 -22.29 -15.58 -4.84
C ALA A 97 -22.15 -17.05 -4.45
N THR A 98 -21.47 -17.34 -3.34
CA THR A 98 -21.23 -18.71 -2.81
C THR A 98 -21.96 -18.98 -1.51
N ASP A 99 -22.99 -18.20 -1.16
CA ASP A 99 -23.76 -18.27 0.10
C ASP A 99 -22.86 -18.21 1.37
N GLY A 100 -21.70 -17.53 1.27
CA GLY A 100 -20.76 -17.36 2.36
C GLY A 100 -21.11 -16.18 3.27
N ASP A 101 -20.69 -16.28 4.54
CA ASP A 101 -20.91 -15.24 5.54
C ASP A 101 -19.86 -14.13 5.49
N VAL A 102 -20.32 -12.88 5.48
CA VAL A 102 -19.44 -11.71 5.49
C VAL A 102 -19.10 -11.29 6.93
N ALA A 103 -17.83 -11.29 7.28
CA ALA A 103 -17.34 -10.84 8.59
C ALA A 103 -17.31 -9.29 8.66
N TRP A 104 -18.46 -8.65 8.79
CA TRP A 104 -18.62 -7.19 8.74
C TRP A 104 -17.72 -6.43 9.72
N VAL A 105 -17.44 -7.00 10.89
CA VAL A 105 -16.58 -6.37 11.92
C VAL A 105 -15.11 -6.34 11.49
N ALA A 106 -14.67 -7.28 10.67
CA ALA A 106 -13.30 -7.34 10.17
C ALA A 106 -13.00 -6.22 9.16
N ILE A 107 -14.01 -5.77 8.41
CA ILE A 107 -13.83 -4.76 7.36
C ILE A 107 -13.22 -3.45 7.88
N PRO A 108 -13.76 -2.77 8.90
CA PRO A 108 -13.17 -1.55 9.40
C PRO A 108 -11.80 -1.76 10.05
N PHE A 109 -11.57 -2.90 10.69
CA PHE A 109 -10.28 -3.23 11.27
C PHE A 109 -9.19 -3.33 10.18
N PHE A 110 -9.43 -4.09 9.12
CA PHE A 110 -8.47 -4.21 8.02
C PHE A 110 -8.35 -2.92 7.20
N ALA A 111 -9.39 -2.10 7.11
CA ALA A 111 -9.31 -0.77 6.52
C ALA A 111 -8.32 0.14 7.27
N LEU A 112 -8.39 0.14 8.60
CA LEU A 112 -7.44 0.88 9.44
C LEU A 112 -6.02 0.36 9.29
N LEU A 113 -5.85 -0.97 9.25
CA LEU A 113 -4.55 -1.60 9.06
C LEU A 113 -3.96 -1.26 7.68
N ALA A 114 -4.78 -1.28 6.63
CA ALA A 114 -4.38 -0.88 5.29
C ALA A 114 -3.94 0.59 5.23
N ALA A 115 -4.70 1.49 5.87
CA ALA A 115 -4.34 2.90 5.96
C ALA A 115 -3.01 3.10 6.72
N ALA A 116 -2.83 2.41 7.84
CA ALA A 116 -1.60 2.46 8.63
C ALA A 116 -0.39 1.95 7.82
N ALA A 117 -0.53 0.82 7.13
CA ALA A 117 0.51 0.28 6.25
C ALA A 117 0.87 1.27 5.13
N GLY A 118 -0.14 1.90 4.49
CA GLY A 118 0.10 2.94 3.50
C GLY A 118 0.84 4.16 4.06
N MET A 119 0.46 4.63 5.25
CA MET A 119 1.13 5.76 5.90
C MET A 119 2.59 5.47 6.23
N THR A 120 2.98 4.23 6.57
CA THR A 120 4.40 3.89 6.77
C THR A 120 5.20 4.12 5.50
N GLY A 121 4.67 3.75 4.33
CA GLY A 121 5.27 4.07 3.03
C GLY A 121 5.39 5.58 2.79
N GLY A 122 4.34 6.32 3.15
CA GLY A 122 4.33 7.79 3.07
C GLY A 122 5.38 8.45 3.96
N LEU A 123 5.58 7.95 5.18
CA LEU A 123 6.64 8.41 6.09
C LEU A 123 8.04 8.21 5.51
N VAL A 124 8.29 7.04 4.90
CA VAL A 124 9.57 6.75 4.24
C VAL A 124 9.83 7.72 3.08
N ALA A 125 8.80 8.01 2.28
CA ALA A 125 8.90 8.96 1.18
C ALA A 125 9.20 10.39 1.69
N ASP A 126 8.49 10.85 2.72
CA ASP A 126 8.69 12.16 3.34
C ASP A 126 10.10 12.29 3.94
N HIS A 127 10.55 11.25 4.66
CA HIS A 127 11.91 11.24 5.21
C HIS A 127 12.98 11.37 4.13
N ARG A 128 12.84 10.63 3.02
CA ARG A 128 13.77 10.71 1.88
C ARG A 128 13.76 12.09 1.22
N ALA A 129 12.60 12.74 1.11
CA ALA A 129 12.46 14.07 0.52
C ALA A 129 13.16 15.15 1.37
N ARG A 130 13.18 14.99 2.68
CA ARG A 130 13.80 15.92 3.63
C ARG A 130 15.31 15.73 3.78
N THR A 131 15.86 14.57 3.39
CA THR A 131 17.30 14.31 3.48
C THR A 131 18.01 15.06 2.37
N PRO A 132 18.89 16.06 2.66
CA PRO A 132 19.58 16.83 1.64
C PRO A 132 20.46 15.92 0.80
N LYS A 133 20.26 15.87 -0.51
CA LYS A 133 21.22 15.25 -1.43
C LYS A 133 22.55 16.00 -1.26
N ARG A 134 23.55 15.34 -0.67
CA ARG A 134 24.91 15.85 -0.57
C ARG A 134 25.36 16.19 -1.98
N ARG A 135 25.30 17.49 -2.35
CA ARG A 135 25.88 17.93 -3.63
C ARG A 135 27.34 17.52 -3.65
N PRO A 136 27.83 16.87 -4.71
CA PRO A 136 29.25 16.65 -4.87
C PRO A 136 29.93 18.02 -4.77
N ARG A 137 30.91 18.15 -3.87
CA ARG A 137 31.74 19.36 -3.81
C ARG A 137 32.33 19.54 -5.20
N PRO A 138 32.22 20.74 -5.83
CA PRO A 138 33.01 21.00 -7.04
C PRO A 138 34.45 20.70 -6.71
N SER A 139 35.05 19.78 -7.45
CA SER A 139 36.45 19.45 -7.31
C SER A 139 37.27 20.71 -7.54
N GLU A 140 38.10 21.10 -6.57
CA GLU A 140 39.05 22.25 -6.60
C GLU A 140 40.15 22.04 -7.65
N THR A 141 39.87 21.34 -8.73
CA THR A 141 40.85 21.00 -9.79
C THR A 141 40.98 22.09 -10.84
N SER A 142 40.56 23.32 -10.55
CA SER A 142 40.71 24.44 -11.51
C SER A 142 41.66 25.56 -11.04
N ALA A 143 42.46 25.32 -10.00
CA ALA A 143 43.37 26.34 -9.48
C ALA A 143 44.84 26.11 -9.87
N GLU A 144 45.14 25.13 -10.74
CA GLU A 144 46.55 24.90 -11.22
C GLU A 144 46.58 24.81 -12.75
N ARG A 145 46.34 25.98 -13.43
CA ARG A 145 46.84 26.24 -14.78
C ARG A 145 47.12 27.73 -14.98
#